data_60e09d5302d4bb38ae5d842637991fff
#
_entry.id   60e09d5302d4bb38ae5d842637991fff
#
_cell.length_a   1.000
_cell.length_b   1.000
_cell.length_c   1.000
_cell.angle_alpha   90.00
_cell.angle_beta   90.00
_cell.angle_gamma   90.00
#
_symmetry.space_group_name_H-M   'P 1'
#
loop_
_entity.id
_entity.type
_entity.pdbx_description
1 polymer ?
#
loop_
_entity_poly.entity_id
_entity_poly.type
_entity_poly.pdbx_seq_one_letter_code
_entity_poly.pdbx_strand_id
1 'polypeptide(L)'
;ICSGLVGSEMCIRDRASSAVFNNGHFSISFGSDKKSNLANVLNARDNYEKNNLTLNQIGGVVTFDNLDKEKKLTKISFGITYNQTKNNFNEYRLTGISNSSSIDNYFLNNANGLRLDQISAFDDESITEAYIDIGNVYGYTHQQAFLGYESFIIDPFEFDGENTSYYSNIPQGEFNQNFRYVSRGYNGKLTFNLGLEYGENISFGLNLNSHFIDYDNYTIFDETNNNGESGNFRVNRVYFENRLSTFGEGFSAQFGMIAKVNEILRLGLTYDTPTWYEISEQTSQYLETNITNNLDEESLLITNPNAINIYEDYNFKTPSKLSTSIALVFKGYGLVSFDYSREDFSSLEFKPKNDSFFAALNQEIAFNLKDVNTLRFGAEYLIDRISLRGGFMSKSSPYKSSYITNQNYTIEDTKGFSIGIGYKLKGTTLDLSYVKISNQNFRNLFDTGLTNQINIDTDNSLITLSVSTMF
;
A
#
# COMPACT_ATOMS: atom_id res chain seq x y z
N ILE A 1 2.19 -0.50 -10.05
CA ILE A 1 1.25 -0.91 -11.11
C ILE A 1 1.93 -0.47 -12.37
N CYS A 2 2.44 -1.40 -13.19
CA CYS A 2 2.92 -1.03 -14.50
C CYS A 2 1.77 -0.33 -15.22
N SER A 3 1.92 0.93 -15.61
CA SER A 3 1.15 1.57 -16.67
C SER A 3 1.18 0.76 -17.98
N GLY A 4 1.86 -0.36 -17.96
CA GLY A 4 2.11 -1.32 -19.01
C GLY A 4 1.10 -2.43 -19.18
N LEU A 5 -0.13 -2.31 -18.64
CA LEU A 5 -1.24 -3.14 -19.15
C LEU A 5 -1.65 -2.69 -20.55
N VAL A 6 -1.23 -1.52 -20.97
CA VAL A 6 -1.56 -0.97 -22.29
C VAL A 6 -0.34 -1.10 -23.20
N GLY A 7 -0.34 -2.18 -23.96
CA GLY A 7 0.67 -2.50 -24.95
C GLY A 7 1.79 -3.38 -24.39
N SER A 8 1.83 -4.60 -24.88
CA SER A 8 2.89 -5.58 -24.63
C SER A 8 4.29 -5.05 -24.98
N GLU A 9 4.40 -4.07 -25.87
CA GLU A 9 5.65 -3.39 -26.14
C GLU A 9 6.24 -2.72 -24.90
N MET A 10 5.43 -2.20 -23.98
CA MET A 10 5.93 -1.51 -22.79
C MET A 10 6.49 -2.46 -21.72
N CYS A 11 5.92 -3.66 -21.53
CA CYS A 11 6.49 -4.65 -20.59
C CYS A 11 7.76 -5.32 -21.14
N ILE A 12 7.84 -5.56 -22.44
CA ILE A 12 9.05 -6.02 -23.11
C ILE A 12 10.06 -4.87 -23.26
N ARG A 13 9.59 -3.61 -23.42
CA ARG A 13 10.43 -2.43 -23.57
C ARG A 13 11.02 -1.89 -22.29
N ASP A 14 10.48 -2.18 -21.12
CA ASP A 14 10.79 -1.45 -19.90
C ASP A 14 12.16 -1.76 -19.26
N ARG A 15 12.90 -2.78 -19.71
CA ARG A 15 14.15 -3.21 -19.05
C ARG A 15 15.35 -3.42 -19.99
N ALA A 16 15.18 -4.13 -21.09
CA ALA A 16 16.19 -4.22 -22.15
C ALA A 16 15.74 -3.44 -23.41
N SER A 17 14.63 -2.78 -23.36
CA SER A 17 13.95 -2.15 -24.48
C SER A 17 14.53 -0.80 -24.87
N SER A 18 15.23 -0.12 -23.95
CA SER A 18 15.98 1.07 -24.36
C SER A 18 17.00 0.76 -25.45
N ALA A 19 17.55 -0.47 -25.48
CA ALA A 19 18.41 -0.94 -26.55
C ALA A 19 17.66 -1.24 -27.86
N VAL A 20 16.33 -1.43 -27.82
CA VAL A 20 15.49 -1.69 -29.03
C VAL A 20 15.07 -0.38 -29.72
N PHE A 21 15.18 0.78 -29.05
CA PHE A 21 14.92 2.07 -29.70
C PHE A 21 15.98 2.40 -30.73
N ASN A 22 15.52 2.90 -31.89
CA ASN A 22 16.44 3.33 -32.96
C ASN A 22 16.80 4.83 -32.88
N ASN A 23 16.07 5.60 -32.08
CA ASN A 23 16.25 7.05 -31.91
C ASN A 23 16.08 7.43 -30.47
N GLY A 24 16.58 8.62 -30.10
CA GLY A 24 16.26 9.22 -28.80
C GLY A 24 14.76 9.35 -28.61
N HIS A 25 14.28 9.16 -27.38
CA HIS A 25 12.86 9.13 -27.05
C HIS A 25 12.57 9.87 -25.75
N PHE A 26 11.52 10.68 -25.73
CA PHE A 26 11.03 11.34 -24.52
C PHE A 26 9.54 11.04 -24.36
N SER A 27 9.10 10.84 -23.13
CA SER A 27 7.69 10.60 -22.83
C SER A 27 7.25 11.24 -21.53
N ILE A 28 6.00 11.68 -21.48
CA ILE A 28 5.31 12.15 -20.29
C ILE A 28 3.88 11.58 -20.27
N SER A 29 3.41 11.19 -19.08
CA SER A 29 2.09 10.58 -18.90
C SER A 29 1.40 11.14 -17.66
N PHE A 30 0.16 11.58 -17.83
CA PHE A 30 -0.74 12.04 -16.78
C PHE A 30 -1.88 11.05 -16.62
N GLY A 31 -2.29 10.80 -15.38
CA GLY A 31 -3.38 9.90 -15.06
C GLY A 31 -4.45 10.54 -14.21
N SER A 32 -5.69 10.07 -14.41
CA SER A 32 -6.80 10.26 -13.51
C SER A 32 -7.10 8.91 -12.86
N ASP A 33 -6.78 8.79 -11.57
CA ASP A 33 -6.92 7.57 -10.77
C ASP A 33 -8.21 7.67 -9.95
N LYS A 34 -9.22 6.85 -10.29
CA LYS A 34 -10.49 6.73 -9.58
C LYS A 34 -10.48 5.45 -8.76
N LYS A 35 -10.57 5.57 -7.45
CA LYS A 35 -10.71 4.45 -6.52
C LYS A 35 -12.13 4.42 -5.97
N SER A 36 -12.77 3.25 -6.06
CA SER A 36 -14.09 2.97 -5.50
C SER A 36 -13.95 1.84 -4.49
N ASN A 37 -14.38 2.07 -3.26
CA ASN A 37 -14.37 1.11 -2.18
C ASN A 37 -15.81 0.82 -1.75
N LEU A 38 -16.17 -0.45 -1.78
CA LEU A 38 -17.39 -0.95 -1.19
C LEU A 38 -17.02 -1.69 0.08
N ALA A 39 -17.26 -1.06 1.22
CA ALA A 39 -16.93 -1.61 2.52
C ALA A 39 -18.18 -2.18 3.21
N ASN A 40 -18.03 -3.37 3.80
CA ASN A 40 -19.09 -4.09 4.52
C ASN A 40 -18.61 -4.44 5.93
N VAL A 41 -19.37 -4.05 6.96
CA VAL A 41 -19.16 -4.42 8.36
C VAL A 41 -20.50 -4.35 9.12
N LEU A 42 -20.72 -5.21 10.11
CA LEU A 42 -21.89 -5.17 11.02
C LEU A 42 -23.26 -4.94 10.31
N ASN A 43 -23.47 -5.59 9.16
CA ASN A 43 -24.65 -5.42 8.29
C ASN A 43 -24.77 -4.04 7.61
N ALA A 44 -23.80 -3.16 7.76
CA ALA A 44 -23.71 -1.90 7.04
C ALA A 44 -22.89 -2.06 5.76
N ARG A 45 -23.30 -1.34 4.73
CA ARG A 45 -22.62 -1.31 3.43
C ARG A 45 -22.50 0.14 2.96
N ASP A 46 -21.28 0.59 2.77
CA ASP A 46 -21.00 1.93 2.27
C ASP A 46 -20.13 1.88 1.01
N ASN A 47 -20.43 2.77 0.07
CA ASN A 47 -19.67 2.92 -1.17
C ASN A 47 -19.05 4.33 -1.21
N TYR A 48 -17.75 4.37 -1.30
CA TYR A 48 -17.00 5.62 -1.36
C TYR A 48 -16.12 5.67 -2.61
N GLU A 49 -16.20 6.77 -3.35
CA GLU A 49 -15.45 7.00 -4.57
C GLU A 49 -14.59 8.26 -4.45
N LYS A 50 -13.35 8.17 -4.89
CA LYS A 50 -12.44 9.30 -4.97
C LYS A 50 -11.63 9.29 -6.26
N ASN A 51 -11.42 10.48 -6.80
CA ASN A 51 -10.63 10.69 -8.01
C ASN A 51 -9.44 11.59 -7.71
N ASN A 52 -8.27 11.26 -8.27
CA ASN A 52 -7.03 12.01 -8.09
C ASN A 52 -6.28 12.11 -9.42
N LEU A 53 -5.72 13.30 -9.69
CA LEU A 53 -4.83 13.50 -10.86
C LEU A 53 -3.40 13.20 -10.45
N THR A 54 -2.68 12.48 -11.29
CA THR A 54 -1.32 12.01 -11.02
C THR A 54 -0.41 12.21 -12.22
N LEU A 55 0.86 12.52 -11.95
CA LEU A 55 1.93 12.38 -12.92
C LEU A 55 2.44 10.94 -12.85
N ASN A 56 2.03 10.10 -13.82
CA ASN A 56 2.35 8.68 -13.77
C ASN A 56 3.80 8.41 -14.17
N GLN A 57 4.30 9.11 -15.18
CA GLN A 57 5.65 8.91 -15.72
C GLN A 57 6.18 10.15 -16.43
N ILE A 58 7.48 10.38 -16.31
CA ILE A 58 8.24 11.28 -17.17
C ILE A 58 9.64 10.70 -17.38
N GLY A 59 10.16 10.71 -18.60
CA GLY A 59 11.50 10.19 -18.85
C GLY A 59 11.96 10.30 -20.29
N GLY A 60 13.24 10.05 -20.47
CA GLY A 60 13.87 10.06 -21.79
C GLY A 60 14.98 9.02 -21.91
N VAL A 61 15.24 8.62 -23.13
CA VAL A 61 16.30 7.69 -23.52
C VAL A 61 17.07 8.30 -24.68
N VAL A 62 18.37 8.19 -24.66
CA VAL A 62 19.28 8.54 -25.75
C VAL A 62 19.97 7.28 -26.23
N THR A 63 20.04 7.09 -27.53
CA THR A 63 20.65 5.90 -28.16
C THR A 63 21.87 6.29 -28.98
N PHE A 64 22.88 5.44 -28.94
CA PHE A 64 24.12 5.59 -29.68
C PHE A 64 24.38 4.31 -30.48
N ASP A 65 24.32 4.40 -31.81
CA ASP A 65 24.61 3.29 -32.68
C ASP A 65 26.14 3.17 -32.89
N ASN A 66 26.63 1.94 -32.90
CA ASN A 66 28.01 1.68 -33.27
C ASN A 66 28.17 1.73 -34.81
N LEU A 67 28.96 2.66 -35.28
CA LEU A 67 29.24 2.83 -36.71
C LEU A 67 30.08 1.69 -37.30
N ASP A 68 30.82 0.97 -36.45
CA ASP A 68 31.66 -0.16 -36.86
C ASP A 68 30.81 -1.45 -36.86
N LYS A 69 30.37 -1.84 -38.05
CA LYS A 69 29.49 -3.03 -38.27
C LYS A 69 30.20 -4.36 -38.00
N GLU A 70 31.54 -4.38 -37.88
CA GLU A 70 32.26 -5.60 -37.52
C GLU A 70 32.18 -5.93 -36.03
N LYS A 71 31.85 -4.94 -35.19
CA LYS A 71 31.71 -5.13 -33.75
C LYS A 71 30.36 -5.73 -33.41
N LYS A 72 30.38 -6.71 -32.50
CA LYS A 72 29.17 -7.38 -32.01
C LYS A 72 28.27 -6.49 -31.15
N LEU A 73 28.83 -5.46 -30.48
CA LEU A 73 28.03 -4.46 -29.78
C LEU A 73 27.55 -3.39 -30.77
N THR A 74 26.25 -3.44 -31.10
CA THR A 74 25.65 -2.65 -32.18
C THR A 74 25.05 -1.34 -31.67
N LYS A 75 24.59 -1.30 -30.42
CA LYS A 75 23.94 -0.13 -29.84
C LYS A 75 24.12 -0.05 -28.33
N ILE A 76 24.24 1.18 -27.82
CA ILE A 76 24.21 1.51 -26.40
C ILE A 76 23.12 2.57 -26.19
N SER A 77 22.33 2.43 -25.12
CA SER A 77 21.33 3.42 -24.74
C SER A 77 21.41 3.78 -23.28
N PHE A 78 21.15 5.05 -22.97
CA PHE A 78 21.06 5.57 -21.61
C PHE A 78 19.71 6.23 -21.41
N GLY A 79 19.08 5.97 -20.27
CA GLY A 79 17.77 6.52 -19.96
C GLY A 79 17.67 7.00 -18.51
N ILE A 80 16.83 7.99 -18.31
CA ILE A 80 16.37 8.42 -16.98
C ILE A 80 14.84 8.46 -17.02
N THR A 81 14.20 7.85 -16.02
CA THR A 81 12.75 7.81 -15.94
C THR A 81 12.28 7.92 -14.50
N TYR A 82 11.36 8.85 -14.25
CA TYR A 82 10.54 8.87 -13.05
C TYR A 82 9.25 8.11 -13.30
N ASN A 83 8.86 7.25 -12.35
CA ASN A 83 7.59 6.52 -12.37
C ASN A 83 6.92 6.59 -11.00
N GLN A 84 5.65 6.96 -10.96
CA GLN A 84 4.81 6.71 -9.79
C GLN A 84 4.45 5.22 -9.76
N THR A 85 4.87 4.51 -8.71
CA THR A 85 4.69 3.06 -8.60
C THR A 85 3.39 2.69 -7.88
N LYS A 86 2.91 3.55 -6.98
CA LYS A 86 1.66 3.38 -6.25
C LYS A 86 1.06 4.73 -5.89
N ASN A 87 -0.23 4.88 -6.09
CA ASN A 87 -1.02 5.96 -5.52
C ASN A 87 -1.64 5.45 -4.21
N ASN A 88 -1.26 6.06 -3.08
CA ASN A 88 -1.75 5.68 -1.75
C ASN A 88 -3.08 6.34 -1.40
N PHE A 89 -3.61 7.18 -2.28
CA PHE A 89 -4.87 7.86 -2.04
C PHE A 89 -6.02 6.86 -1.93
N ASN A 90 -6.62 6.76 -0.75
CA ASN A 90 -7.72 5.85 -0.47
C ASN A 90 -8.62 6.41 0.63
N GLU A 91 -9.92 6.18 0.55
CA GLU A 91 -10.86 6.55 1.61
C GLU A 91 -12.02 5.56 1.61
N TYR A 92 -12.51 5.21 2.79
CA TYR A 92 -13.79 4.53 2.98
C TYR A 92 -14.36 4.88 4.36
N ARG A 93 -15.65 4.72 4.48
CA ARG A 93 -16.41 4.94 5.71
C ARG A 93 -17.26 3.72 6.00
N LEU A 94 -17.56 3.52 7.26
CA LEU A 94 -18.40 2.46 7.74
C LEU A 94 -19.27 3.04 8.84
N THR A 95 -20.58 2.91 8.72
CA THR A 95 -21.50 3.29 9.77
C THR A 95 -22.37 2.10 10.06
N GLY A 96 -22.43 1.65 11.30
CA GLY A 96 -23.19 0.46 11.69
C GLY A 96 -23.58 0.47 13.15
N ILE A 97 -24.44 -0.49 13.51
CA ILE A 97 -24.87 -0.72 14.88
C ILE A 97 -24.25 -2.01 15.36
N SER A 98 -23.53 -1.94 16.48
CA SER A 98 -23.04 -3.09 17.23
C SER A 98 -23.92 -3.33 18.46
N ASN A 99 -24.31 -4.59 18.70
CA ASN A 99 -25.09 -4.97 19.88
C ASN A 99 -24.26 -5.72 20.94
N SER A 100 -22.95 -5.88 20.71
CA SER A 100 -22.13 -6.76 21.56
C SER A 100 -20.70 -6.32 21.76
N SER A 101 -20.19 -5.37 20.97
CA SER A 101 -18.80 -4.96 21.05
C SER A 101 -18.67 -3.45 20.90
N SER A 102 -17.93 -2.84 21.80
CA SER A 102 -17.63 -1.41 21.89
C SER A 102 -16.12 -1.20 21.89
N ILE A 103 -15.70 0.04 21.70
CA ILE A 103 -14.29 0.48 21.73
C ILE A 103 -13.60 0.22 23.08
N ASP A 104 -14.35 0.08 24.16
CA ASP A 104 -13.84 -0.30 25.47
C ASP A 104 -13.01 -1.59 25.45
N ASN A 105 -13.44 -2.56 24.61
CA ASN A 105 -12.71 -3.82 24.46
C ASN A 105 -11.28 -3.62 23.94
N TYR A 106 -11.06 -2.60 23.09
CA TYR A 106 -9.71 -2.23 22.65
C TYR A 106 -8.86 -1.75 23.82
N PHE A 107 -9.36 -0.83 24.63
CA PHE A 107 -8.64 -0.27 25.75
C PHE A 107 -8.45 -1.29 26.89
N LEU A 108 -9.47 -2.09 27.21
CA LEU A 108 -9.38 -3.18 28.18
C LEU A 108 -8.34 -4.23 27.79
N ASN A 109 -8.30 -4.62 26.50
CA ASN A 109 -7.31 -5.60 26.04
C ASN A 109 -5.87 -5.07 26.13
N ASN A 110 -5.68 -3.76 25.95
CA ASN A 110 -4.37 -3.14 26.13
C ASN A 110 -4.01 -2.96 27.61
N ALA A 111 -4.98 -2.74 28.51
CA ALA A 111 -4.73 -2.44 29.93
C ALA A 111 -4.65 -3.68 30.83
N ASN A 112 -5.49 -4.70 30.59
CA ASN A 112 -5.53 -5.87 31.46
C ASN A 112 -4.19 -6.60 31.54
N GLY A 113 -3.69 -6.77 32.78
CA GLY A 113 -2.39 -7.33 33.09
C GLY A 113 -1.28 -6.28 33.29
N LEU A 114 -1.50 -5.01 32.92
CA LEU A 114 -0.58 -3.91 33.17
C LEU A 114 -0.88 -3.27 34.54
N ARG A 115 0.15 -2.82 35.22
CA ARG A 115 0.00 -2.14 36.52
C ARG A 115 -0.53 -0.72 36.32
N LEU A 116 -1.36 -0.27 37.26
CA LEU A 116 -1.94 1.08 37.21
C LEU A 116 -0.85 2.18 37.25
N ASP A 117 0.19 2.01 38.04
CA ASP A 117 1.32 2.95 38.11
C ASP A 117 2.18 3.04 36.86
N GLN A 118 1.97 2.13 35.89
CA GLN A 118 2.62 2.14 34.57
C GLN A 118 1.76 2.74 33.45
N ILE A 119 0.47 2.98 33.72
CA ILE A 119 -0.50 3.51 32.75
C ILE A 119 -1.27 4.73 33.28
N SER A 120 -0.74 5.41 34.28
CA SER A 120 -1.30 6.64 34.83
C SER A 120 -0.24 7.74 34.91
N ALA A 121 -0.66 9.00 34.85
CA ALA A 121 0.20 10.15 35.06
C ALA A 121 0.57 10.29 36.54
N PHE A 122 1.73 10.85 36.85
CA PHE A 122 2.09 11.28 38.22
C PHE A 122 1.36 12.61 38.55
N ASP A 123 1.23 12.92 39.85
CA ASP A 123 0.45 14.08 40.34
C ASP A 123 0.82 15.43 39.70
N ASP A 124 2.10 15.63 39.33
CA ASP A 124 2.61 16.88 38.72
C ASP A 124 2.90 16.75 37.24
N GLU A 125 2.50 15.66 36.62
CA GLU A 125 2.81 15.35 35.23
C GLU A 125 1.64 15.70 34.30
N SER A 126 1.94 16.33 33.19
CA SER A 126 0.92 16.58 32.15
C SER A 126 0.62 15.33 31.34
N ILE A 127 -0.58 15.24 30.71
CA ILE A 127 -0.95 14.16 29.78
C ILE A 127 0.11 13.97 28.69
N THR A 128 0.71 15.05 28.19
CA THR A 128 1.75 15.00 27.17
C THR A 128 3.03 14.32 27.68
N GLU A 129 3.50 14.72 28.87
CA GLU A 129 4.71 14.15 29.46
C GLU A 129 4.51 12.69 29.80
N ALA A 130 3.44 12.35 30.53
CA ALA A 130 3.08 10.96 30.87
C ALA A 130 3.00 10.07 29.62
N TYR A 131 2.29 10.51 28.60
CA TYR A 131 2.14 9.75 27.35
C TYR A 131 3.50 9.47 26.68
N ILE A 132 4.41 10.46 26.64
CA ILE A 132 5.74 10.31 26.06
C ILE A 132 6.60 9.38 26.91
N ASP A 133 6.62 9.58 28.24
CA ASP A 133 7.45 8.79 29.15
C ASP A 133 7.00 7.33 29.21
N ILE A 134 5.69 7.08 29.27
CA ILE A 134 5.11 5.73 29.18
C ILE A 134 5.49 5.06 27.86
N GLY A 135 5.41 5.79 26.74
CA GLY A 135 5.81 5.27 25.44
C GLY A 135 7.28 4.88 25.35
N ASN A 136 8.16 5.74 25.89
CA ASN A 136 9.60 5.51 25.89
C ASN A 136 10.03 4.33 26.79
N VAL A 137 9.34 4.13 27.91
CA VAL A 137 9.71 3.10 28.90
C VAL A 137 9.03 1.76 28.60
N TYR A 138 7.73 1.78 28.26
CA TYR A 138 6.90 0.59 28.19
C TYR A 138 6.34 0.30 26.78
N GLY A 139 6.35 1.30 25.90
CA GLY A 139 5.91 1.15 24.50
C GLY A 139 4.43 1.39 24.27
N TYR A 140 4.01 1.10 23.02
CA TYR A 140 2.71 1.48 22.47
C TYR A 140 1.51 0.92 23.25
N THR A 141 1.54 -0.35 23.68
CA THR A 141 0.44 -0.99 24.42
C THR A 141 0.10 -0.23 25.71
N HIS A 142 1.12 0.22 26.48
CA HIS A 142 0.91 1.01 27.68
C HIS A 142 0.37 2.41 27.38
N GLN A 143 0.78 3.03 26.26
CA GLN A 143 0.19 4.30 25.81
C GLN A 143 -1.30 4.16 25.49
N GLN A 144 -1.73 3.04 24.89
CA GLN A 144 -3.15 2.80 24.64
C GLN A 144 -3.94 2.61 25.94
N ALA A 145 -3.40 1.85 26.88
CA ALA A 145 -3.98 1.68 28.20
C ALA A 145 -4.08 3.00 28.96
N PHE A 146 -3.03 3.84 28.92
CA PHE A 146 -3.02 5.19 29.49
C PHE A 146 -4.14 6.07 28.89
N LEU A 147 -4.29 6.09 27.56
CA LEU A 147 -5.37 6.85 26.91
C LEU A 147 -6.75 6.38 27.37
N GLY A 148 -6.96 5.07 27.50
CA GLY A 148 -8.21 4.49 27.98
C GLY A 148 -8.52 4.89 29.44
N TYR A 149 -7.52 4.92 30.29
CA TYR A 149 -7.63 5.32 31.70
C TYR A 149 -7.86 6.82 31.85
N GLU A 150 -7.02 7.67 31.26
CA GLU A 150 -7.13 9.12 31.33
C GLU A 150 -8.40 9.70 30.70
N SER A 151 -9.03 8.94 29.80
CA SER A 151 -10.30 9.32 29.18
C SER A 151 -11.53 8.78 29.90
N PHE A 152 -11.37 8.11 31.04
CA PHE A 152 -12.40 7.41 31.82
C PHE A 152 -13.17 6.33 31.02
N ILE A 153 -12.62 5.83 29.93
CA ILE A 153 -13.21 4.68 29.22
C ILE A 153 -13.12 3.42 30.09
N ILE A 154 -11.98 3.27 30.79
CA ILE A 154 -11.71 2.18 31.72
C ILE A 154 -11.27 2.73 33.09
N ASP A 155 -11.67 2.03 34.16
CA ASP A 155 -11.22 2.29 35.51
C ASP A 155 -10.62 1.03 36.15
N PRO A 156 -9.70 1.15 37.13
CA PRO A 156 -9.15 0.03 37.86
C PRO A 156 -10.19 -0.51 38.85
N PHE A 157 -10.18 -1.81 39.14
CA PHE A 157 -10.97 -2.36 40.23
C PHE A 157 -10.52 -1.87 41.60
N GLU A 158 -9.23 -1.63 41.75
CA GLU A 158 -8.62 -1.07 42.98
C GLU A 158 -7.70 0.10 42.58
N PHE A 159 -7.86 1.25 43.26
CA PHE A 159 -7.01 2.42 43.08
C PHE A 159 -5.67 2.27 43.81
N ASP A 160 -4.95 1.22 43.48
CA ASP A 160 -3.61 0.91 43.96
C ASP A 160 -2.68 0.77 42.75
N GLY A 161 -1.48 1.32 42.85
CA GLY A 161 -0.47 1.26 41.75
C GLY A 161 -0.16 -0.16 41.26
N GLU A 162 -0.36 -1.18 42.09
CA GLU A 162 -0.16 -2.58 41.73
C GLU A 162 -1.39 -3.24 41.07
N ASN A 163 -2.52 -2.54 40.99
CA ASN A 163 -3.72 -3.09 40.30
C ASN A 163 -3.41 -3.44 38.82
N THR A 164 -3.91 -4.56 38.36
CA THR A 164 -3.72 -5.08 36.99
C THR A 164 -5.03 -5.46 36.33
N SER A 165 -6.16 -5.12 36.93
CA SER A 165 -7.50 -5.50 36.43
C SER A 165 -8.36 -4.25 36.28
N TYR A 166 -9.06 -4.15 35.14
CA TYR A 166 -9.83 -2.96 34.77
C TYR A 166 -11.23 -3.33 34.32
N TYR A 167 -12.15 -2.39 34.47
CA TYR A 167 -13.52 -2.50 34.00
C TYR A 167 -13.89 -1.32 33.11
N SER A 168 -14.92 -1.48 32.29
CA SER A 168 -15.41 -0.46 31.38
C SER A 168 -16.42 0.47 32.05
N ASN A 169 -16.33 1.77 31.77
CA ASN A 169 -17.34 2.77 32.09
C ASN A 169 -18.33 2.99 30.94
N ILE A 170 -18.20 2.24 29.82
CA ILE A 170 -19.15 2.23 28.72
C ILE A 170 -20.23 1.17 29.04
N PRO A 171 -21.50 1.56 29.27
CA PRO A 171 -22.55 0.62 29.58
C PRO A 171 -22.85 -0.31 28.39
N GLN A 172 -23.06 -1.59 28.68
CA GLN A 172 -23.41 -2.59 27.67
C GLN A 172 -24.78 -2.30 27.00
N GLY A 173 -24.87 -2.57 25.71
CA GLY A 173 -26.11 -2.39 24.94
C GLY A 173 -25.85 -2.20 23.47
N GLU A 174 -26.56 -1.26 22.86
CA GLU A 174 -26.44 -0.91 21.44
C GLU A 174 -25.47 0.26 21.25
N PHE A 175 -24.57 0.14 20.28
CA PHE A 175 -23.54 1.13 19.95
C PHE A 175 -23.67 1.56 18.49
N ASN A 176 -23.81 2.85 18.26
CA ASN A 176 -23.70 3.44 16.92
C ASN A 176 -22.24 3.71 16.62
N GLN A 177 -21.65 2.97 15.69
CA GLN A 177 -20.24 3.06 15.34
C GLN A 177 -20.05 3.66 13.95
N ASN A 178 -19.17 4.63 13.86
CA ASN A 178 -18.75 5.27 12.61
C ASN A 178 -17.22 5.20 12.51
N PHE A 179 -16.73 4.49 11.51
CA PHE A 179 -15.31 4.38 11.23
C PHE A 179 -14.98 5.02 9.90
N ARG A 180 -13.96 5.85 9.88
CA ARG A 180 -13.43 6.47 8.67
C ARG A 180 -11.94 6.18 8.54
N TYR A 181 -11.56 5.68 7.38
CA TYR A 181 -10.18 5.48 6.97
C TYR A 181 -9.84 6.42 5.82
N VAL A 182 -8.74 7.12 5.93
CA VAL A 182 -8.19 7.96 4.86
C VAL A 182 -6.70 7.67 4.73
N SER A 183 -6.23 7.41 3.52
CA SER A 183 -4.79 7.42 3.24
C SER A 183 -4.46 8.36 2.08
N ARG A 184 -3.24 8.87 2.10
CA ARG A 184 -2.71 9.83 1.12
C ARG A 184 -1.25 9.51 0.82
N GLY A 185 -0.70 10.27 -0.16
CA GLY A 185 0.69 10.13 -0.57
C GLY A 185 0.88 9.20 -1.75
N TYR A 186 2.11 8.90 -2.08
CA TYR A 186 2.46 8.08 -3.24
C TYR A 186 3.84 7.46 -3.08
N ASN A 187 4.04 6.34 -3.76
CA ASN A 187 5.35 5.73 -3.90
C ASN A 187 5.85 5.98 -5.33
N GLY A 188 7.11 6.27 -5.45
CA GLY A 188 7.72 6.51 -6.74
C GLY A 188 9.10 5.89 -6.85
N LYS A 189 9.62 5.90 -8.06
CA LYS A 189 11.01 5.52 -8.32
C LYS A 189 11.62 6.37 -9.43
N LEU A 190 12.88 6.71 -9.26
CA LEU A 190 13.76 7.24 -10.28
C LEU A 190 14.64 6.10 -10.79
N THR A 191 14.61 5.86 -12.08
CA THR A 191 15.34 4.77 -12.75
C THR A 191 16.42 5.32 -13.66
N PHE A 192 17.65 4.86 -13.49
CA PHE A 192 18.75 5.02 -14.44
C PHE A 192 18.86 3.73 -15.23
N ASN A 193 18.73 3.83 -16.55
CA ASN A 193 18.73 2.68 -17.45
C ASN A 193 19.98 2.68 -18.32
N LEU A 194 20.59 1.51 -18.48
CA LEU A 194 21.62 1.19 -19.46
C LEU A 194 21.11 0.04 -20.33
N GLY A 195 21.04 0.26 -21.63
CA GLY A 195 20.70 -0.78 -22.60
C GLY A 195 21.84 -1.07 -23.55
N LEU A 196 22.02 -2.33 -23.91
CA LEU A 196 23.05 -2.83 -24.81
C LEU A 196 22.39 -3.76 -25.83
N GLU A 197 22.68 -3.56 -27.14
CA GLU A 197 22.29 -4.49 -28.19
C GLU A 197 23.54 -5.23 -28.69
N TYR A 198 23.47 -6.57 -28.61
CA TYR A 198 24.57 -7.46 -29.03
C TYR A 198 24.14 -8.23 -30.29
N GLY A 199 24.81 -7.91 -31.41
CA GLY A 199 24.34 -8.32 -32.70
C GLY A 199 22.95 -7.71 -32.98
N GLU A 200 22.17 -8.36 -33.84
CA GLU A 200 20.79 -7.91 -34.15
C GLU A 200 19.73 -8.67 -33.33
N ASN A 201 20.16 -9.61 -32.51
CA ASN A 201 19.26 -10.63 -31.93
C ASN A 201 19.14 -10.59 -30.41
N ILE A 202 20.09 -10.02 -29.68
CA ILE A 202 20.07 -10.03 -28.22
C ILE A 202 20.23 -8.62 -27.66
N SER A 203 19.32 -8.24 -26.79
CA SER A 203 19.40 -6.97 -26.05
C SER A 203 19.49 -7.25 -24.56
N PHE A 204 20.37 -6.53 -23.87
CA PHE A 204 20.52 -6.55 -22.42
C PHE A 204 20.12 -5.20 -21.84
N GLY A 205 19.61 -5.21 -20.63
CA GLY A 205 19.28 -3.98 -19.90
C GLY A 205 19.62 -4.11 -18.42
N LEU A 206 20.11 -2.99 -17.89
CA LEU A 206 20.35 -2.79 -16.46
C LEU A 206 19.61 -1.53 -16.02
N ASN A 207 18.78 -1.65 -14.99
CA ASN A 207 18.18 -0.52 -14.30
C ASN A 207 18.72 -0.43 -12.89
N LEU A 208 19.09 0.77 -12.49
CA LEU A 208 19.36 1.12 -11.10
C LEU A 208 18.22 2.04 -10.65
N ASN A 209 17.53 1.66 -9.58
CA ASN A 209 16.34 2.36 -9.12
C ASN A 209 16.56 2.94 -7.73
N SER A 210 16.30 4.24 -7.59
CA SER A 210 16.08 4.89 -6.30
C SER A 210 14.58 4.97 -6.05
N HIS A 211 14.11 4.41 -4.95
CA HIS A 211 12.71 4.37 -4.55
C HIS A 211 12.44 5.34 -3.42
N PHE A 212 11.20 5.85 -3.36
CA PHE A 212 10.74 6.62 -2.23
C PHE A 212 9.28 6.29 -1.92
N ILE A 213 8.94 6.40 -0.64
CA ILE A 213 7.62 6.20 -0.07
C ILE A 213 7.24 7.47 0.67
N ASP A 214 6.04 7.97 0.39
CA ASP A 214 5.35 8.99 1.16
C ASP A 214 3.94 8.48 1.41
N TYR A 215 3.61 8.22 2.68
CA TYR A 215 2.35 7.60 3.05
C TYR A 215 1.84 8.17 4.37
N ASP A 216 0.67 8.77 4.32
CA ASP A 216 -0.10 9.18 5.47
C ASP A 216 -1.35 8.30 5.59
N ASN A 217 -1.62 7.80 6.79
CA ASN A 217 -2.85 7.09 7.15
C ASN A 217 -3.52 7.82 8.31
N TYR A 218 -4.83 7.98 8.20
CA TYR A 218 -5.64 8.64 9.18
C TYR A 218 -6.90 7.82 9.43
N THR A 219 -7.13 7.41 10.67
CA THR A 219 -8.32 6.68 11.08
C THR A 219 -9.08 7.44 12.14
N ILE A 220 -10.39 7.50 12.01
CA ILE A 220 -11.31 8.08 12.98
C ILE A 220 -12.32 6.99 13.35
N PHE A 221 -12.50 6.78 14.63
CA PHE A 221 -13.56 5.96 15.18
C PHE A 221 -14.43 6.81 16.11
N ASP A 222 -15.73 6.92 15.83
CA ASP A 222 -16.70 7.67 16.62
C ASP A 222 -17.84 6.72 17.02
N GLU A 223 -17.94 6.44 18.30
CA GLU A 223 -18.95 5.56 18.88
C GLU A 223 -19.84 6.34 19.84
N THR A 224 -21.15 6.17 19.68
CA THR A 224 -22.13 6.76 20.58
C THR A 224 -23.11 5.71 21.09
N ASN A 225 -23.55 5.87 22.32
CA ASN A 225 -24.56 5.01 22.93
C ASN A 225 -25.51 5.82 23.84
N ASN A 226 -26.70 5.26 24.10
CA ASN A 226 -27.67 5.75 25.06
C ASN A 226 -27.91 4.70 26.15
N ASN A 227 -26.91 3.85 26.43
CA ASN A 227 -27.00 2.75 27.37
C ASN A 227 -26.79 3.25 28.81
N GLY A 228 -27.13 2.38 29.77
CA GLY A 228 -26.98 2.64 31.20
C GLY A 228 -28.20 3.33 31.83
N GLU A 229 -28.20 3.35 33.15
CA GLU A 229 -29.28 3.89 33.95
C GLU A 229 -28.99 5.33 34.39
N SER A 230 -30.05 6.14 34.53
CA SER A 230 -29.97 7.49 35.10
C SER A 230 -29.39 7.45 36.52
N GLY A 231 -28.60 8.45 36.87
CA GLY A 231 -27.93 8.55 38.16
C GLY A 231 -26.63 7.75 38.30
N ASN A 232 -26.18 7.04 37.24
CA ASN A 232 -24.91 6.34 37.23
C ASN A 232 -23.87 7.06 36.34
N PHE A 233 -22.61 6.99 36.75
CA PHE A 233 -21.49 7.43 35.91
C PHE A 233 -21.38 6.54 34.67
N ARG A 234 -21.25 7.16 33.49
CA ARG A 234 -21.15 6.42 32.22
C ARG A 234 -20.49 7.24 31.13
N VAL A 235 -19.83 6.56 30.20
CA VAL A 235 -19.30 7.13 28.96
C VAL A 235 -20.29 6.85 27.82
N ASN A 236 -20.81 7.93 27.21
CA ASN A 236 -21.82 7.86 26.18
C ASN A 236 -21.27 8.04 24.75
N ARG A 237 -20.10 8.65 24.62
CA ARG A 237 -19.43 8.81 23.34
C ARG A 237 -17.94 8.67 23.49
N VAL A 238 -17.30 8.01 22.49
CA VAL A 238 -15.85 7.98 22.32
C VAL A 238 -15.53 8.37 20.88
N TYR A 239 -14.70 9.40 20.71
CA TYR A 239 -14.14 9.83 19.44
C TYR A 239 -12.63 9.64 19.49
N PHE A 240 -12.09 8.74 18.67
CA PHE A 240 -10.70 8.33 18.68
C PHE A 240 -10.06 8.49 17.30
N GLU A 241 -9.00 9.31 17.24
CA GLU A 241 -8.20 9.53 16.04
C GLU A 241 -6.82 8.90 16.17
N ASN A 242 -6.39 8.22 15.13
CA ASN A 242 -5.02 7.74 14.98
C ASN A 242 -4.46 8.23 13.65
N ARG A 243 -3.23 8.72 13.68
CA ARG A 243 -2.47 9.08 12.49
C ARG A 243 -1.16 8.30 12.45
N LEU A 244 -0.82 7.78 11.28
CA LEU A 244 0.47 7.17 10.95
C LEU A 244 1.02 7.89 9.72
N SER A 245 2.26 8.37 9.80
CA SER A 245 3.01 8.86 8.65
C SER A 245 4.23 7.97 8.46
N THR A 246 4.43 7.49 7.24
CA THR A 246 5.53 6.60 6.86
C THR A 246 6.30 7.23 5.70
N PHE A 247 7.59 7.41 5.88
CA PHE A 247 8.52 7.84 4.86
C PHE A 247 9.50 6.71 4.59
N GLY A 248 9.92 6.57 3.34
CA GLY A 248 10.86 5.52 2.99
C GLY A 248 11.73 5.89 1.80
N GLU A 249 13.01 5.53 1.90
CA GLU A 249 13.95 5.59 0.79
C GLU A 249 14.47 4.18 0.52
N GLY A 250 14.74 3.87 -0.76
CA GLY A 250 15.19 2.52 -1.08
C GLY A 250 15.94 2.42 -2.40
N PHE A 251 16.62 1.29 -2.55
CA PHE A 251 17.39 0.97 -3.75
C PHE A 251 17.06 -0.42 -4.26
N SER A 252 17.04 -0.58 -5.59
CA SER A 252 16.99 -1.89 -6.25
C SER A 252 17.70 -1.85 -7.60
N ALA A 253 18.05 -3.03 -8.12
CA ALA A 253 18.56 -3.21 -9.48
C ALA A 253 17.64 -4.17 -10.26
N GLN A 254 17.62 -4.01 -11.59
CA GLN A 254 16.86 -4.89 -12.48
C GLN A 254 17.75 -5.26 -13.66
N PHE A 255 17.77 -6.54 -13.99
CA PHE A 255 18.49 -7.09 -15.12
C PHE A 255 17.49 -7.64 -16.12
N GLY A 256 17.64 -7.30 -17.39
CA GLY A 256 16.76 -7.78 -18.46
C GLY A 256 17.52 -8.30 -19.66
N MET A 257 16.95 -9.29 -20.33
CA MET A 257 17.44 -9.81 -21.60
C MET A 257 16.24 -10.03 -22.52
N ILE A 258 16.39 -9.62 -23.78
CA ILE A 258 15.43 -9.92 -24.86
C ILE A 258 16.20 -10.62 -25.97
N ALA A 259 15.69 -11.78 -26.40
CA ALA A 259 16.21 -12.54 -27.53
C ALA A 259 15.18 -12.54 -28.69
N LYS A 260 15.58 -12.07 -29.86
CA LYS A 260 14.84 -12.21 -31.12
C LYS A 260 15.20 -13.56 -31.73
N VAL A 261 14.37 -14.57 -31.49
CA VAL A 261 14.61 -15.94 -31.99
C VAL A 261 14.49 -15.99 -33.52
N ASN A 262 13.51 -15.24 -34.04
CA ASN A 262 13.29 -15.01 -35.47
C ASN A 262 12.50 -13.69 -35.66
N GLU A 263 12.03 -13.42 -36.89
CA GLU A 263 11.27 -12.20 -37.23
C GLU A 263 9.97 -12.06 -36.41
N ILE A 264 9.38 -13.17 -35.94
CA ILE A 264 8.09 -13.21 -35.28
C ILE A 264 8.26 -13.39 -33.77
N LEU A 265 9.12 -14.33 -33.33
CA LEU A 265 9.21 -14.75 -31.94
C LEU A 265 10.29 -13.98 -31.16
N ARG A 266 9.89 -13.39 -30.07
CA ARG A 266 10.78 -12.78 -29.06
C ARG A 266 10.57 -13.43 -27.71
N LEU A 267 11.67 -13.68 -26.99
CA LEU A 267 11.68 -14.20 -25.63
C LEU A 267 12.31 -13.15 -24.71
N GLY A 268 11.73 -12.97 -23.55
CA GLY A 268 12.24 -12.06 -22.52
C GLY A 268 12.48 -12.79 -21.20
N LEU A 269 13.54 -12.39 -20.50
CA LEU A 269 13.85 -12.80 -19.13
C LEU A 269 14.26 -11.59 -18.32
N THR A 270 13.67 -11.43 -17.13
CA THR A 270 14.00 -10.34 -16.23
C THR A 270 14.14 -10.82 -14.80
N TYR A 271 15.12 -10.26 -14.11
CA TYR A 271 15.32 -10.44 -12.67
C TYR A 271 15.34 -9.06 -12.00
N ASP A 272 14.42 -8.86 -11.07
CA ASP A 272 14.38 -7.69 -10.20
C ASP A 272 14.95 -8.12 -8.84
N THR A 273 15.99 -7.44 -8.36
CA THR A 273 16.50 -7.68 -7.00
C THR A 273 15.42 -7.32 -5.97
N PRO A 274 15.56 -7.75 -4.73
CA PRO A 274 14.84 -7.10 -3.64
C PRO A 274 15.05 -5.58 -3.68
N THR A 275 14.06 -4.84 -3.20
CA THR A 275 14.26 -3.44 -2.83
C THR A 275 14.61 -3.41 -1.35
N TRP A 276 15.69 -2.74 -1.02
CA TRP A 276 16.12 -2.47 0.34
C TRP A 276 15.68 -1.05 0.69
N TYR A 277 14.73 -0.96 1.62
CA TYR A 277 14.22 0.30 2.14
C TYR A 277 14.79 0.60 3.51
N GLU A 278 15.02 1.86 3.79
CA GLU A 278 15.06 2.46 5.11
C GLU A 278 13.74 3.19 5.33
N ILE A 279 13.06 2.89 6.45
CA ILE A 279 11.70 3.37 6.74
C ILE A 279 11.72 4.15 8.05
N SER A 280 11.12 5.33 8.02
CA SER A 280 10.86 6.19 9.18
C SER A 280 9.36 6.28 9.40
N GLU A 281 8.90 6.08 10.64
CA GLU A 281 7.49 6.15 11.00
C GLU A 281 7.26 7.07 12.18
N GLN A 282 6.12 7.73 12.15
CA GLN A 282 5.65 8.56 13.25
C GLN A 282 4.14 8.42 13.42
N THR A 283 3.69 8.43 14.68
CA THR A 283 2.26 8.36 15.01
C THR A 283 1.84 9.50 15.92
N SER A 284 0.57 9.89 15.82
CA SER A 284 -0.09 10.78 16.78
C SER A 284 -1.52 10.33 17.02
N GLN A 285 -2.03 10.64 18.21
CA GLN A 285 -3.35 10.20 18.66
C GLN A 285 -4.12 11.36 19.29
N TYR A 286 -5.45 11.28 19.21
CA TYR A 286 -6.37 12.23 19.85
C TYR A 286 -7.63 11.49 20.28
N LEU A 287 -8.10 11.76 21.49
CA LEU A 287 -9.24 11.07 22.08
C LEU A 287 -10.18 12.08 22.76
N GLU A 288 -11.47 11.94 22.52
CA GLU A 288 -12.54 12.65 23.24
C GLU A 288 -13.54 11.67 23.82
N THR A 289 -14.04 11.92 25.01
CA THR A 289 -15.14 11.20 25.62
C THR A 289 -16.23 12.15 26.12
N ASN A 290 -17.50 11.79 25.86
CA ASN A 290 -18.62 12.41 26.56
C ASN A 290 -18.97 11.55 27.78
N ILE A 291 -18.92 12.17 28.94
CA ILE A 291 -19.14 11.54 30.23
C ILE A 291 -20.44 12.09 30.83
N THR A 292 -21.30 11.20 31.34
CA THR A 292 -22.46 11.58 32.13
C THR A 292 -22.17 11.19 33.59
N ASN A 293 -22.27 12.14 34.51
CA ASN A 293 -22.02 11.93 35.93
C ASN A 293 -23.27 11.36 36.66
N ASN A 294 -23.16 11.11 37.93
CA ASN A 294 -24.25 10.59 38.77
C ASN A 294 -25.43 11.56 38.98
N LEU A 295 -25.31 12.80 38.49
CA LEU A 295 -26.39 13.82 38.49
C LEU A 295 -27.02 13.97 37.10
N ASP A 296 -26.67 13.07 36.17
CA ASP A 296 -27.05 13.15 34.75
C ASP A 296 -26.57 14.42 34.02
N GLU A 297 -25.49 15.02 34.48
CA GLU A 297 -24.84 16.14 33.82
C GLU A 297 -23.81 15.61 32.81
N GLU A 298 -23.86 16.10 31.57
CA GLU A 298 -22.92 15.73 30.51
C GLU A 298 -21.72 16.67 30.50
N SER A 299 -20.53 16.11 30.30
CA SER A 299 -19.29 16.85 30.09
C SER A 299 -18.44 16.23 28.99
N LEU A 300 -17.72 17.08 28.23
CA LEU A 300 -16.74 16.65 27.27
C LEU A 300 -15.36 16.64 27.92
N LEU A 301 -14.70 15.48 27.88
CA LEU A 301 -13.30 15.34 28.24
C LEU A 301 -12.45 15.16 26.99
N ILE A 302 -11.37 15.92 26.88
CA ILE A 302 -10.41 15.83 25.78
C ILE A 302 -9.09 15.29 26.35
N THR A 303 -8.73 14.09 25.91
CA THR A 303 -7.46 13.45 26.20
C THR A 303 -6.56 13.54 24.97
N ASN A 304 -5.86 14.66 24.86
CA ASN A 304 -4.97 14.92 23.72
C ASN A 304 -3.52 14.97 24.20
N PRO A 305 -2.71 13.91 23.91
CA PRO A 305 -1.29 13.94 24.23
C PRO A 305 -0.54 15.09 23.57
N ASN A 306 -1.04 15.62 22.44
CA ASN A 306 -0.37 16.63 21.64
C ASN A 306 1.11 16.30 21.38
N ALA A 307 1.38 15.00 21.21
CA ALA A 307 2.70 14.41 21.02
C ALA A 307 2.76 13.66 19.70
N ILE A 308 3.95 13.60 19.13
CA ILE A 308 4.28 12.77 17.98
C ILE A 308 5.27 11.73 18.45
N ASN A 309 4.89 10.45 18.41
CA ASN A 309 5.82 9.35 18.62
C ASN A 309 6.63 9.17 17.33
N ILE A 310 7.94 9.31 17.44
CA ILE A 310 8.91 9.06 16.37
C ILE A 310 9.60 7.75 16.70
N TYR A 311 9.43 6.77 15.81
CA TYR A 311 10.06 5.46 15.94
C TYR A 311 11.46 5.46 15.35
N GLU A 312 12.33 4.59 15.85
CA GLU A 312 13.66 4.40 15.27
C GLU A 312 13.53 3.87 13.83
N ASP A 313 14.35 4.41 12.94
CA ASP A 313 14.39 3.98 11.54
C ASP A 313 14.74 2.50 11.45
N TYR A 314 14.04 1.78 10.58
CA TYR A 314 14.26 0.36 10.36
C TYR A 314 14.42 0.02 8.88
N ASN A 315 15.07 -1.10 8.62
CA ASN A 315 15.24 -1.57 7.25
C ASN A 315 14.18 -2.61 6.87
N PHE A 316 13.62 -2.46 5.69
CA PHE A 316 12.63 -3.38 5.12
C PHE A 316 13.07 -3.87 3.75
N LYS A 317 13.10 -5.19 3.57
CA LYS A 317 13.50 -5.84 2.33
C LYS A 317 12.30 -6.49 1.66
N THR A 318 12.03 -6.12 0.39
CA THR A 318 10.98 -6.74 -0.42
C THR A 318 11.44 -8.05 -1.07
N PRO A 319 10.53 -8.86 -1.63
CA PRO A 319 10.91 -10.03 -2.44
C PRO A 319 11.67 -9.62 -3.70
N SER A 320 12.49 -10.56 -4.19
CA SER A 320 12.96 -10.49 -5.58
C SER A 320 11.87 -11.00 -6.53
N LYS A 321 11.97 -10.62 -7.82
CA LYS A 321 11.02 -11.01 -8.84
C LYS A 321 11.71 -11.58 -10.06
N LEU A 322 11.29 -12.76 -10.48
CA LEU A 322 11.70 -13.37 -11.74
C LEU A 322 10.53 -13.29 -12.72
N SER A 323 10.79 -12.78 -13.94
CA SER A 323 9.76 -12.71 -14.99
C SER A 323 10.27 -13.30 -16.29
N THR A 324 9.38 -14.02 -16.96
CA THR A 324 9.60 -14.57 -18.31
C THR A 324 8.50 -14.07 -19.22
N SER A 325 8.85 -13.80 -20.49
CA SER A 325 7.90 -13.30 -21.48
C SER A 325 8.09 -13.93 -22.84
N ILE A 326 6.99 -14.09 -23.55
CA ILE A 326 6.93 -14.53 -24.93
C ILE A 326 6.11 -13.51 -25.71
N ALA A 327 6.65 -13.03 -26.83
CA ALA A 327 5.91 -12.16 -27.74
C ALA A 327 6.00 -12.64 -29.19
N LEU A 328 4.84 -12.60 -29.87
CA LEU A 328 4.71 -12.83 -31.30
C LEU A 328 4.45 -11.48 -31.98
N VAL A 329 5.42 -11.03 -32.78
CA VAL A 329 5.39 -9.74 -33.46
C VAL A 329 5.07 -9.96 -34.95
N PHE A 330 3.96 -9.40 -35.42
CA PHE A 330 3.53 -9.43 -36.79
C PHE A 330 3.83 -8.09 -37.42
N LYS A 331 4.93 -8.01 -38.17
CA LYS A 331 5.43 -6.77 -38.74
C LYS A 331 4.36 -6.01 -39.53
N GLY A 332 4.08 -4.77 -39.10
CA GLY A 332 3.04 -3.92 -39.73
C GLY A 332 1.59 -4.18 -39.28
N TYR A 333 1.33 -5.24 -38.52
CA TYR A 333 -0.02 -5.58 -38.05
C TYR A 333 -0.20 -5.47 -36.52
N GLY A 334 0.87 -5.73 -35.73
CA GLY A 334 0.76 -5.67 -34.30
C GLY A 334 1.53 -6.80 -33.59
N LEU A 335 1.11 -7.12 -32.37
CA LEU A 335 1.75 -8.16 -31.58
C LEU A 335 0.80 -8.76 -30.55
N VAL A 336 1.16 -9.94 -30.05
CA VAL A 336 0.53 -10.63 -28.92
C VAL A 336 1.64 -11.02 -27.94
N SER A 337 1.42 -10.82 -26.65
CA SER A 337 2.38 -11.24 -25.62
C SER A 337 1.74 -11.96 -24.46
N PHE A 338 2.55 -12.79 -23.82
CA PHE A 338 2.24 -13.45 -22.59
C PHE A 338 3.43 -13.29 -21.63
N ASP A 339 3.15 -12.87 -20.40
CA ASP A 339 4.14 -12.67 -19.36
C ASP A 339 3.76 -13.47 -18.11
N TYR A 340 4.73 -14.13 -17.51
CA TYR A 340 4.64 -14.79 -16.23
C TYR A 340 5.69 -14.23 -15.28
N SER A 341 5.30 -13.90 -14.05
CA SER A 341 6.25 -13.51 -13.01
C SER A 341 5.95 -14.18 -11.69
N ARG A 342 7.03 -14.46 -10.93
CA ARG A 342 7.00 -15.05 -9.59
C ARG A 342 7.77 -14.17 -8.61
N GLU A 343 7.16 -13.96 -7.44
CA GLU A 343 7.71 -13.21 -6.31
C GLU A 343 7.47 -14.02 -5.04
N ASP A 344 8.51 -14.35 -4.27
CA ASP A 344 8.37 -15.07 -2.99
C ASP A 344 8.13 -14.10 -1.84
N PHE A 345 6.86 -13.90 -1.48
CA PHE A 345 6.48 -12.99 -0.40
C PHE A 345 6.87 -13.49 1.00
N SER A 346 7.15 -14.77 1.17
CA SER A 346 7.68 -15.31 2.43
C SER A 346 9.12 -14.85 2.73
N SER A 347 9.80 -14.24 1.73
CA SER A 347 11.13 -13.66 1.85
C SER A 347 11.18 -12.17 2.23
N LEU A 348 10.02 -11.54 2.48
CA LEU A 348 9.93 -10.21 3.09
C LEU A 348 10.65 -10.21 4.44
N GLU A 349 11.37 -9.15 4.77
CA GLU A 349 12.22 -9.15 5.96
C GLU A 349 12.35 -7.76 6.58
N PHE A 350 12.06 -7.67 7.88
CA PHE A 350 12.36 -6.53 8.72
C PHE A 350 13.73 -6.69 9.39
N LYS A 351 14.44 -5.59 9.59
CA LYS A 351 15.75 -5.54 10.26
C LYS A 351 15.81 -4.34 11.21
N PRO A 352 16.59 -4.46 12.33
CA PRO A 352 17.56 -5.52 12.62
C PRO A 352 16.92 -6.84 13.06
N LYS A 353 17.50 -7.98 12.66
CA LYS A 353 16.96 -9.33 12.95
C LYS A 353 17.04 -9.75 14.42
N ASN A 354 17.90 -9.12 15.20
CA ASN A 354 18.07 -9.35 16.63
C ASN A 354 17.05 -8.60 17.48
N ASP A 355 16.27 -7.71 16.89
CA ASP A 355 15.11 -7.13 17.53
C ASP A 355 14.01 -8.19 17.69
N SER A 356 13.47 -8.35 18.90
CA SER A 356 12.50 -9.40 19.22
C SER A 356 11.16 -9.22 18.49
N PHE A 357 10.73 -7.98 18.29
CA PHE A 357 9.51 -7.64 17.59
C PHE A 357 9.64 -7.95 16.09
N PHE A 358 10.74 -7.53 15.45
CA PHE A 358 10.99 -7.85 14.04
C PHE A 358 11.26 -9.35 13.83
N ALA A 359 11.87 -10.02 14.79
CA ALA A 359 12.06 -11.48 14.71
C ALA A 359 10.70 -12.21 14.68
N ALA A 360 9.75 -11.80 15.52
CA ALA A 360 8.40 -12.35 15.54
C ALA A 360 7.65 -12.06 14.23
N LEU A 361 7.67 -10.83 13.75
CA LEU A 361 7.07 -10.45 12.46
C LEU A 361 7.65 -11.25 11.28
N ASN A 362 8.97 -11.43 11.23
CA ASN A 362 9.62 -12.21 10.18
C ASN A 362 9.22 -13.68 10.22
N GLN A 363 8.97 -14.25 11.40
CA GLN A 363 8.44 -15.62 11.54
C GLN A 363 6.99 -15.71 11.03
N GLU A 364 6.13 -14.75 11.37
CA GLU A 364 4.76 -14.68 10.86
C GLU A 364 4.72 -14.55 9.34
N ILE A 365 5.56 -13.69 8.77
CA ILE A 365 5.70 -13.52 7.32
C ILE A 365 6.07 -14.86 6.66
N ALA A 366 7.11 -15.53 7.13
CA ALA A 366 7.57 -16.79 6.57
C ALA A 366 6.52 -17.91 6.72
N PHE A 367 5.74 -17.89 7.83
CA PHE A 367 4.71 -18.89 8.08
C PHE A 367 3.44 -18.64 7.26
N ASN A 368 3.00 -17.39 7.09
CA ASN A 368 1.69 -17.02 6.54
C ASN A 368 1.70 -16.66 5.06
N LEU A 369 2.85 -16.16 4.53
CA LEU A 369 2.96 -15.75 3.15
C LEU A 369 3.53 -16.84 2.25
N LYS A 370 3.29 -16.71 0.95
CA LYS A 370 3.68 -17.64 -0.09
C LYS A 370 4.13 -16.93 -1.38
N ASP A 371 4.54 -17.72 -2.36
CA ASP A 371 4.78 -17.23 -3.72
C ASP A 371 3.55 -16.57 -4.34
N VAL A 372 3.77 -15.41 -4.93
CA VAL A 372 2.81 -14.68 -5.74
C VAL A 372 3.14 -14.87 -7.21
N ASN A 373 2.19 -15.40 -7.95
CA ASN A 373 2.28 -15.61 -9.38
C ASN A 373 1.43 -14.54 -10.09
N THR A 374 2.02 -13.90 -11.10
CA THR A 374 1.29 -12.94 -11.94
C THR A 374 1.35 -13.38 -13.39
N LEU A 375 0.18 -13.49 -14.00
CA LEU A 375 -0.01 -13.75 -15.42
C LEU A 375 -0.50 -12.48 -16.09
N ARG A 376 0.07 -12.14 -17.26
CA ARG A 376 -0.38 -11.05 -18.10
C ARG A 376 -0.50 -11.51 -19.53
N PHE A 377 -1.55 -11.08 -20.18
CA PHE A 377 -1.78 -11.26 -21.59
C PHE A 377 -2.01 -9.89 -22.23
N GLY A 378 -1.36 -9.61 -23.36
CA GLY A 378 -1.50 -8.36 -24.08
C GLY A 378 -1.56 -8.56 -25.59
N ALA A 379 -2.31 -7.68 -26.24
CA ALA A 379 -2.39 -7.62 -27.70
C ALA A 379 -2.39 -6.17 -28.18
N GLU A 380 -1.73 -5.94 -29.32
CA GLU A 380 -1.76 -4.68 -30.05
C GLU A 380 -2.10 -4.96 -31.52
N TYR A 381 -3.00 -4.16 -32.09
CA TYR A 381 -3.32 -4.19 -33.49
C TYR A 381 -3.10 -2.80 -34.11
N LEU A 382 -2.36 -2.77 -35.22
CA LEU A 382 -1.98 -1.54 -35.92
C LEU A 382 -2.85 -1.35 -37.16
N ILE A 383 -3.46 -0.18 -37.29
CA ILE A 383 -4.24 0.24 -38.44
C ILE A 383 -3.66 1.59 -38.88
N ASP A 384 -2.80 1.58 -39.90
CA ASP A 384 -2.09 2.77 -40.40
C ASP A 384 -1.38 3.55 -39.25
N ARG A 385 -1.98 4.65 -38.78
CA ARG A 385 -1.44 5.50 -37.72
C ARG A 385 -2.08 5.24 -36.36
N ILE A 386 -3.06 4.35 -36.31
CA ILE A 386 -3.79 4.03 -35.08
C ILE A 386 -3.28 2.70 -34.53
N SER A 387 -3.02 2.66 -33.23
CA SER A 387 -2.80 1.41 -32.49
C SER A 387 -3.95 1.16 -31.54
N LEU A 388 -4.54 -0.03 -31.60
CA LEU A 388 -5.54 -0.51 -30.64
C LEU A 388 -4.88 -1.54 -29.74
N ARG A 389 -5.09 -1.42 -28.45
CA ARG A 389 -4.42 -2.25 -27.44
C ARG A 389 -5.44 -2.81 -26.45
N GLY A 390 -5.18 -4.03 -26.01
CA GLY A 390 -5.96 -4.68 -24.95
C GLY A 390 -5.09 -5.57 -24.10
N GLY A 391 -5.43 -5.73 -22.83
CA GLY A 391 -4.68 -6.57 -21.92
C GLY A 391 -5.51 -7.10 -20.77
N PHE A 392 -5.02 -8.18 -20.17
CA PHE A 392 -5.59 -8.82 -19.00
C PHE A 392 -4.46 -9.20 -18.03
N MET A 393 -4.73 -9.10 -16.73
CA MET A 393 -3.82 -9.48 -15.64
C MET A 393 -4.55 -10.29 -14.57
N SER A 394 -3.87 -11.31 -14.05
CA SER A 394 -4.27 -12.03 -12.85
C SER A 394 -3.05 -12.17 -11.94
N LYS A 395 -3.18 -11.77 -10.67
CA LYS A 395 -2.15 -11.88 -9.64
C LYS A 395 -2.72 -12.63 -8.46
N SER A 396 -2.07 -13.72 -8.03
CA SER A 396 -2.52 -14.51 -6.89
C SER A 396 -2.33 -13.79 -5.56
N SER A 397 -3.14 -14.16 -4.56
CA SER A 397 -2.98 -13.71 -3.17
C SER A 397 -1.61 -14.10 -2.61
N PRO A 398 -0.96 -13.22 -1.82
CA PRO A 398 0.27 -13.55 -1.12
C PRO A 398 0.07 -14.45 0.11
N TYR A 399 -1.16 -14.61 0.58
CA TYR A 399 -1.47 -15.36 1.80
C TYR A 399 -1.72 -16.83 1.53
N LYS A 400 -1.26 -17.70 2.43
CA LYS A 400 -1.61 -19.12 2.41
C LYS A 400 -3.08 -19.31 2.75
N SER A 401 -3.73 -20.33 2.18
CA SER A 401 -5.17 -20.59 2.40
C SER A 401 -5.52 -20.83 3.87
N SER A 402 -4.60 -21.44 4.65
CA SER A 402 -4.77 -21.63 6.09
C SER A 402 -4.83 -20.32 6.88
N TYR A 403 -4.20 -19.26 6.40
CA TYR A 403 -4.23 -17.94 7.02
C TYR A 403 -5.52 -17.19 6.71
N ILE A 404 -6.02 -17.30 5.47
CA ILE A 404 -7.24 -16.61 5.01
C ILE A 404 -8.47 -17.01 5.83
N THR A 405 -8.55 -18.27 6.27
CA THR A 405 -9.72 -18.79 7.03
C THR A 405 -9.79 -18.32 8.47
N ASN A 406 -8.69 -17.82 9.06
CA ASN A 406 -8.59 -17.58 10.51
C ASN A 406 -8.10 -16.18 10.88
N GLN A 407 -7.86 -15.28 9.94
CA GLN A 407 -7.10 -14.06 10.24
C GLN A 407 -7.63 -12.77 9.63
N ASN A 408 -7.20 -11.73 10.24
CA ASN A 408 -7.70 -10.38 10.34
C ASN A 408 -7.33 -9.45 9.17
N TYR A 409 -6.31 -9.79 8.38
CA TYR A 409 -5.89 -8.98 7.24
C TYR A 409 -5.44 -9.86 6.09
N THR A 410 -6.20 -9.85 5.01
CA THR A 410 -5.84 -10.61 3.80
C THR A 410 -6.18 -9.82 2.55
N ILE A 411 -5.43 -10.09 1.49
CA ILE A 411 -5.70 -9.59 0.14
C ILE A 411 -5.96 -10.81 -0.73
N GLU A 412 -7.11 -10.85 -1.38
CA GLU A 412 -7.45 -11.90 -2.34
C GLU A 412 -6.74 -11.71 -3.69
N ASP A 413 -7.02 -12.62 -4.63
CA ASP A 413 -6.50 -12.52 -5.97
C ASP A 413 -6.89 -11.19 -6.63
N THR A 414 -5.93 -10.56 -7.29
CA THR A 414 -6.14 -9.30 -8.01
C THR A 414 -6.31 -9.60 -9.49
N LYS A 415 -7.35 -9.04 -10.10
CA LYS A 415 -7.63 -9.13 -11.53
C LYS A 415 -7.67 -7.75 -12.16
N GLY A 416 -7.23 -7.64 -13.40
CA GLY A 416 -7.27 -6.38 -14.11
C GLY A 416 -7.42 -6.56 -15.62
N PHE A 417 -8.00 -5.57 -16.25
CA PHE A 417 -8.03 -5.45 -17.71
C PHE A 417 -7.66 -4.05 -18.15
N SER A 418 -7.23 -3.92 -19.38
CA SER A 418 -6.88 -2.63 -19.98
C SER A 418 -7.31 -2.57 -21.43
N ILE A 419 -7.63 -1.35 -21.87
CA ILE A 419 -7.83 -1.00 -23.28
C ILE A 419 -7.09 0.31 -23.57
N GLY A 420 -6.64 0.49 -24.80
CA GLY A 420 -5.93 1.70 -25.18
C GLY A 420 -6.02 1.98 -26.69
N ILE A 421 -5.87 3.26 -27.00
CA ILE A 421 -5.76 3.74 -28.37
C ILE A 421 -4.56 4.69 -28.46
N GLY A 422 -3.73 4.48 -29.47
CA GLY A 422 -2.62 5.36 -29.79
C GLY A 422 -2.79 5.97 -31.19
N TYR A 423 -2.32 7.19 -31.38
CA TYR A 423 -2.27 7.87 -32.65
C TYR A 423 -0.89 8.42 -32.97
N LYS A 424 -0.30 7.98 -34.09
CA LYS A 424 1.05 8.35 -34.49
C LYS A 424 1.02 9.54 -35.45
N LEU A 425 1.60 10.67 -34.95
CA LEU A 425 1.93 11.84 -35.74
C LEU A 425 3.37 11.73 -36.27
N LYS A 426 3.85 12.75 -37.02
CA LYS A 426 5.25 12.81 -37.46
C LYS A 426 6.19 12.91 -36.26
N GLY A 427 6.75 11.77 -35.83
CA GLY A 427 7.71 11.74 -34.70
C GLY A 427 7.11 11.81 -33.30
N THR A 428 5.80 12.05 -33.15
CA THR A 428 5.09 12.11 -31.87
C THR A 428 3.97 11.09 -31.85
N THR A 429 3.75 10.45 -30.69
CA THR A 429 2.62 9.54 -30.47
C THR A 429 1.79 10.06 -29.30
N LEU A 430 0.49 10.07 -29.46
CA LEU A 430 -0.50 10.35 -28.42
C LEU A 430 -1.20 9.04 -28.06
N ASP A 431 -1.22 8.70 -26.77
CA ASP A 431 -1.84 7.49 -26.28
C ASP A 431 -2.88 7.81 -25.21
N LEU A 432 -4.04 7.21 -25.30
CA LEU A 432 -5.08 7.22 -24.28
C LEU A 432 -5.35 5.80 -23.84
N SER A 433 -5.37 5.56 -22.55
CA SER A 433 -5.60 4.25 -21.97
C SER A 433 -6.56 4.26 -20.80
N TYR A 434 -7.26 3.16 -20.62
CA TYR A 434 -8.08 2.86 -19.45
C TYR A 434 -7.66 1.51 -18.88
N VAL A 435 -7.43 1.49 -17.56
CA VAL A 435 -7.08 0.28 -16.80
C VAL A 435 -8.06 0.15 -15.66
N LYS A 436 -8.62 -1.04 -15.44
CA LYS A 436 -9.40 -1.37 -14.26
C LYS A 436 -8.75 -2.54 -13.53
N ILE A 437 -8.54 -2.39 -12.21
CA ILE A 437 -7.99 -3.42 -11.32
C ILE A 437 -8.97 -3.59 -10.16
N SER A 438 -9.37 -4.82 -9.90
CA SER A 438 -10.29 -5.18 -8.82
C SER A 438 -9.60 -6.14 -7.85
N ASN A 439 -9.75 -5.90 -6.56
CA ASN A 439 -9.32 -6.79 -5.50
C ASN A 439 -10.28 -6.71 -4.30
N GLN A 440 -10.25 -7.75 -3.48
CA GLN A 440 -10.97 -7.81 -2.21
C GLN A 440 -9.95 -7.87 -1.07
N ASN A 441 -10.20 -7.08 -0.03
CA ASN A 441 -9.35 -7.00 1.14
C ASN A 441 -10.20 -7.23 2.39
N PHE A 442 -9.64 -7.94 3.35
CA PHE A 442 -10.21 -8.10 4.69
C PHE A 442 -9.27 -7.46 5.70
N ARG A 443 -9.81 -6.74 6.65
CA ARG A 443 -9.08 -6.17 7.77
C ARG A 443 -9.99 -6.05 8.99
N ASN A 444 -9.40 -5.89 10.17
CA ASN A 444 -10.15 -5.57 11.38
C ASN A 444 -10.30 -4.07 11.57
N LEU A 445 -11.28 -3.67 12.37
CA LEU A 445 -11.40 -2.28 12.86
C LEU A 445 -10.15 -1.89 13.66
N PHE A 446 -9.80 -2.72 14.64
CA PHE A 446 -8.59 -2.59 15.46
C PHE A 446 -7.84 -3.93 15.48
N ASP A 447 -6.59 -3.91 15.86
CA ASP A 447 -5.71 -5.08 15.95
C ASP A 447 -6.05 -5.98 17.15
N THR A 448 -6.67 -5.43 18.19
CA THR A 448 -7.08 -6.15 19.39
C THR A 448 -8.44 -5.64 19.91
N GLY A 449 -9.12 -6.44 20.73
CA GLY A 449 -10.36 -6.10 21.42
C GLY A 449 -11.56 -5.91 20.52
N LEU A 450 -11.57 -4.91 19.68
CA LEU A 450 -12.62 -4.62 18.70
C LEU A 450 -12.20 -5.11 17.31
N THR A 451 -12.22 -6.42 17.13
CA THR A 451 -11.70 -7.12 15.93
C THR A 451 -12.77 -7.46 14.89
N ASN A 452 -13.83 -6.65 14.79
CA ASN A 452 -14.85 -6.83 13.75
C ASN A 452 -14.21 -6.75 12.37
N GLN A 453 -14.41 -7.79 11.56
CA GLN A 453 -13.81 -7.87 10.24
C GLN A 453 -14.55 -6.97 9.24
N ILE A 454 -13.78 -6.15 8.55
CA ILE A 454 -14.24 -5.33 7.43
C ILE A 454 -13.89 -6.05 6.14
N ASN A 455 -14.86 -6.25 5.27
CA ASN A 455 -14.67 -6.68 3.90
C ASN A 455 -14.71 -5.46 2.97
N ILE A 456 -13.65 -5.25 2.18
CA ILE A 456 -13.52 -4.08 1.29
C ILE A 456 -13.27 -4.58 -0.14
N ASP A 457 -14.28 -4.42 -0.98
CA ASP A 457 -14.13 -4.60 -2.42
C ASP A 457 -13.61 -3.30 -3.02
N THR A 458 -12.40 -3.33 -3.58
CA THR A 458 -11.74 -2.16 -4.16
C THR A 458 -11.66 -2.29 -5.67
N ASP A 459 -12.27 -1.34 -6.38
CA ASP A 459 -12.10 -1.12 -7.80
C ASP A 459 -11.23 0.12 -8.03
N ASN A 460 -10.09 -0.07 -8.68
CA ASN A 460 -9.21 1.01 -9.09
C ASN A 460 -9.26 1.18 -10.61
N SER A 461 -9.66 2.36 -11.08
CA SER A 461 -9.78 2.71 -12.50
C SER A 461 -8.85 3.87 -12.83
N LEU A 462 -7.92 3.65 -13.77
CA LEU A 462 -6.93 4.63 -14.18
C LEU A 462 -7.14 4.99 -15.65
N ILE A 463 -7.38 6.26 -15.95
CA ILE A 463 -7.32 6.82 -17.30
C ILE A 463 -5.98 7.52 -17.43
N THR A 464 -5.19 7.18 -18.45
CA THR A 464 -3.87 7.78 -18.69
C THR A 464 -3.81 8.39 -20.07
N LEU A 465 -3.34 9.64 -20.15
CA LEU A 465 -2.95 10.33 -21.37
C LEU A 465 -1.42 10.42 -21.40
N SER A 466 -0.83 9.93 -22.49
CA SER A 466 0.62 9.95 -22.68
C SER A 466 0.98 10.65 -23.99
N VAL A 467 2.05 11.41 -23.95
CA VAL A 467 2.69 12.03 -25.11
C VAL A 467 4.12 11.54 -25.19
N SER A 468 4.50 11.00 -26.33
CA SER A 468 5.86 10.56 -26.57
C SER A 468 6.39 11.09 -27.89
N THR A 469 7.66 11.50 -27.92
CA THR A 469 8.32 12.05 -29.11
C THR A 469 9.67 11.40 -29.34
N MET A 470 10.02 11.21 -30.60
CA MET A 470 11.31 10.69 -31.05
C MET A 470 12.15 11.86 -31.58
N PHE A 471 13.46 11.87 -31.34
CA PHE A 471 14.41 12.88 -31.81
C PHE A 471 15.75 12.24 -32.24
#